data_1dc794195ecd7075c95943b47d2a8d0b
#
_entry.id   1dc794195ecd7075c95943b47d2a8d0b
#
_cell.length_a   1.000
_cell.length_b   1.000
_cell.length_c   1.000
_cell.angle_alpha   90.00
_cell.angle_beta   90.00
_cell.angle_gamma   90.00
#
_symmetry.space_group_name_H-M   'P 1'
#
loop_
_entity.id
_entity.type
_entity.pdbx_description
1 polymer ?
#
loop_
_entity_poly.entity_id
_entity_poly.type
_entity_poly.pdbx_seq_one_letter_code
_entity_poly.pdbx_strand_id
1 'polypeptide(L)'
;MRYILTFDIGTTAVKTCVFDEALRCVCSANEEYALITGEGNTIELEPHTYWDAVRSGIRKTAQANGLLADIAAVCITTQGETLIPIDRDGNELRNAIVWLDTRAEEEAAFINGLPVAKKMFAKTGVPTVEATTPLAKLLWIKGHEPEIYEKTYKFLLLEDYIIYQLTGAIATEKALMGTTGYYDIREEILFTEALEQTQIDAAKIPEIYDCGAVIAPVSEAAAALTGLPAGIPVVAGAMDQVTAAVGGGNLTEGVVTETTGTCMTIMTTADDRCFEIGGNVCVYPHVIPGKYYIIPLCMTAGIINYF
;
A
#
# COMPACT_ATOMS: atom_id res chain seq x y z
N MET A 1 -16.11 26.74 -2.21
CA MET A 1 -14.73 26.30 -2.52
C MET A 1 -14.72 24.80 -2.31
N ARG A 2 -14.11 24.03 -3.18
CA ARG A 2 -14.05 22.58 -3.03
C ARG A 2 -12.68 22.17 -2.47
N TYR A 3 -12.67 21.11 -1.67
CA TYR A 3 -11.45 20.62 -1.03
C TYR A 3 -11.25 19.14 -1.36
N ILE A 4 -9.99 18.71 -1.34
CA ILE A 4 -9.58 17.32 -1.40
C ILE A 4 -9.08 16.94 -0.01
N LEU A 5 -9.63 15.86 0.54
CA LEU A 5 -9.15 15.25 1.77
C LEU A 5 -8.18 14.12 1.41
N THR A 6 -7.01 14.11 2.03
CA THR A 6 -6.01 13.07 1.78
C THR A 6 -5.58 12.38 3.06
N PHE A 7 -5.28 11.10 2.95
CA PHE A 7 -4.67 10.30 4.01
C PHE A 7 -3.34 9.76 3.53
N ASP A 8 -2.29 9.96 4.33
CA ASP A 8 -1.00 9.30 4.21
C ASP A 8 -0.85 8.39 5.45
N ILE A 9 -0.96 7.07 5.23
CA ILE A 9 -1.02 6.07 6.29
C ILE A 9 0.32 5.36 6.34
N GLY A 10 1.21 5.90 7.16
CA GLY A 10 2.56 5.40 7.34
C GLY A 10 2.66 4.29 8.39
N THR A 11 3.88 3.97 8.80
CA THR A 11 4.17 2.87 9.74
C THR A 11 3.67 3.14 11.15
N THR A 12 3.76 4.39 11.61
CA THR A 12 3.50 4.77 13.01
C THR A 12 2.46 5.88 13.15
N ALA A 13 1.93 6.40 12.05
CA ALA A 13 0.97 7.49 12.09
C ALA A 13 0.16 7.59 10.81
N VAL A 14 -1.05 8.15 10.93
CA VAL A 14 -1.86 8.66 9.81
C VAL A 14 -1.74 10.16 9.77
N LYS A 15 -1.28 10.69 8.65
CA LYS A 15 -1.31 12.12 8.36
C LYS A 15 -2.53 12.43 7.48
N THR A 16 -3.42 13.26 8.00
CA THR A 16 -4.60 13.74 7.31
C THR A 16 -4.40 15.17 6.88
N CYS A 17 -4.60 15.48 5.58
CA CYS A 17 -4.51 16.83 5.05
C CYS A 17 -5.74 17.20 4.25
N VAL A 18 -6.13 18.48 4.31
CA VAL A 18 -7.16 19.07 3.45
C VAL A 18 -6.49 20.07 2.52
N PHE A 19 -6.68 19.90 1.22
CA PHE A 19 -6.13 20.76 0.18
C PHE A 19 -7.21 21.56 -0.52
N ASP A 20 -6.93 22.83 -0.83
CA ASP A 20 -7.78 23.66 -1.69
C ASP A 20 -7.55 23.36 -3.19
N GLU A 21 -8.30 24.03 -4.07
CA GLU A 21 -8.21 23.88 -5.53
C GLU A 21 -6.86 24.32 -6.12
N ALA A 22 -6.05 25.06 -5.37
CA ALA A 22 -4.69 25.44 -5.73
C ALA A 22 -3.64 24.49 -5.14
N LEU A 23 -4.06 23.34 -4.60
CA LEU A 23 -3.23 22.32 -3.93
C LEU A 23 -2.46 22.87 -2.72
N ARG A 24 -2.97 23.90 -2.05
CA ARG A 24 -2.41 24.38 -0.79
C ARG A 24 -3.05 23.63 0.36
N CYS A 25 -2.24 23.10 1.25
CA CYS A 25 -2.72 22.47 2.48
C CYS A 25 -3.31 23.55 3.40
N VAL A 26 -4.61 23.46 3.67
CA VAL A 26 -5.36 24.43 4.51
C VAL A 26 -5.43 23.99 5.97
N CYS A 27 -5.41 22.70 6.23
CA CYS A 27 -5.26 22.13 7.57
C CYS A 27 -4.75 20.70 7.51
N SER A 28 -4.10 20.26 8.59
CA SER A 28 -3.59 18.90 8.73
C SER A 28 -3.65 18.42 10.17
N ALA A 29 -3.65 17.10 10.35
CA ALA A 29 -3.52 16.43 11.65
C ALA A 29 -2.64 15.20 11.49
N ASN A 30 -2.00 14.78 12.59
CA ASN A 30 -1.23 13.55 12.69
C ASN A 30 -1.77 12.71 13.84
N GLU A 31 -2.07 11.44 13.56
CA GLU A 31 -2.59 10.47 14.53
C GLU A 31 -1.60 9.33 14.66
N GLU A 32 -0.88 9.29 15.78
CA GLU A 32 0.14 8.28 16.06
C GLU A 32 -0.48 7.00 16.64
N TYR A 33 0.15 5.87 16.35
CA TYR A 33 -0.16 4.56 16.93
C TYR A 33 1.11 3.74 17.16
N ALA A 34 1.03 2.81 18.12
CA ALA A 34 2.13 1.93 18.45
C ALA A 34 1.93 0.56 17.82
N LEU A 35 2.97 0.04 17.20
CA LEU A 35 2.99 -1.31 16.66
C LEU A 35 3.06 -2.34 17.77
N ILE A 36 2.49 -3.52 17.55
CA ILE A 36 2.60 -4.68 18.41
C ILE A 36 3.81 -5.50 17.96
N THR A 37 4.83 -5.56 18.79
CA THR A 37 6.03 -6.35 18.52
C THR A 37 6.03 -7.62 19.35
N GLY A 38 6.37 -8.76 18.76
CA GLY A 38 6.39 -10.06 19.39
C GLY A 38 7.71 -10.80 19.16
N GLU A 39 7.76 -12.06 19.59
CA GLU A 39 8.91 -12.93 19.35
C GLU A 39 9.06 -13.26 17.86
N GLY A 40 10.28 -13.60 17.42
CA GLY A 40 10.55 -13.98 16.02
C GLY A 40 10.37 -12.87 15.02
N ASN A 41 10.63 -11.61 15.41
CA ASN A 41 10.50 -10.42 14.55
C ASN A 41 9.08 -10.20 14.01
N THR A 42 8.07 -10.63 14.75
CA THR A 42 6.68 -10.36 14.41
C THR A 42 6.33 -8.91 14.69
N ILE A 43 5.70 -8.25 13.73
CA ILE A 43 5.24 -6.86 13.85
C ILE A 43 3.82 -6.78 13.30
N GLU A 44 2.89 -6.49 14.18
CA GLU A 44 1.46 -6.51 13.90
C GLU A 44 0.78 -5.21 14.33
N LEU A 45 -0.44 -5.01 13.83
CA LEU A 45 -1.36 -3.99 14.34
C LEU A 45 -2.80 -4.46 14.13
N GLU A 46 -3.69 -4.16 15.06
CA GLU A 46 -5.11 -4.37 14.88
C GLU A 46 -5.62 -3.47 13.75
N PRO A 47 -6.24 -4.02 12.67
CA PRO A 47 -6.58 -3.23 11.47
C PRO A 47 -7.47 -2.02 11.78
N HIS A 48 -8.41 -2.15 12.72
CA HIS A 48 -9.28 -1.04 13.11
C HIS A 48 -8.53 0.16 13.71
N THR A 49 -7.28 -0.02 14.21
CA THR A 49 -6.46 1.10 14.68
C THR A 49 -6.15 2.08 13.55
N TYR A 50 -5.88 1.59 12.34
CA TYR A 50 -5.71 2.45 11.15
C TYR A 50 -6.98 3.22 10.84
N TRP A 51 -8.13 2.53 10.87
CA TRP A 51 -9.43 3.16 10.60
C TRP A 51 -9.80 4.21 11.65
N ASP A 52 -9.57 3.94 12.92
CA ASP A 52 -9.82 4.90 13.99
C ASP A 52 -8.92 6.14 13.91
N ALA A 53 -7.65 5.96 13.50
CA ALA A 53 -6.74 7.07 13.23
C ALA A 53 -7.22 7.94 12.04
N VAL A 54 -7.69 7.32 10.95
CA VAL A 54 -8.32 8.01 9.81
C VAL A 54 -9.54 8.82 10.27
N ARG A 55 -10.46 8.21 11.03
CA ARG A 55 -11.63 8.88 11.56
C ARG A 55 -11.27 10.05 12.50
N SER A 56 -10.25 9.88 13.33
CA SER A 56 -9.73 10.94 14.19
C SER A 56 -9.16 12.09 13.37
N GLY A 57 -8.38 11.78 12.33
CA GLY A 57 -7.84 12.77 11.40
C GLY A 57 -8.93 13.61 10.73
N ILE A 58 -10.02 12.99 10.26
CA ILE A 58 -11.18 13.70 9.70
C ILE A 58 -11.78 14.67 10.71
N ARG A 59 -11.96 14.23 11.96
CA ARG A 59 -12.48 15.08 13.03
C ARG A 59 -11.60 16.27 13.32
N LYS A 60 -10.29 16.07 13.39
CA LYS A 60 -9.30 17.11 13.73
C LYS A 60 -9.03 18.10 12.58
N THR A 61 -9.35 17.71 11.34
CA THR A 61 -9.14 18.54 10.14
C THR A 61 -10.46 19.07 9.59
N ALA A 62 -11.10 18.32 8.69
CA ALA A 62 -12.28 18.77 7.95
C ALA A 62 -13.44 19.15 8.89
N GLN A 63 -13.73 18.35 9.92
CA GLN A 63 -14.83 18.64 10.85
C GLN A 63 -14.53 19.86 11.75
N ALA A 64 -13.35 19.91 12.37
CA ALA A 64 -12.97 21.01 13.26
C ALA A 64 -12.93 22.37 12.56
N ASN A 65 -12.69 22.39 11.25
CA ASN A 65 -12.64 23.61 10.43
C ASN A 65 -13.95 23.86 9.65
N GLY A 66 -14.99 23.07 9.86
CA GLY A 66 -16.30 23.25 9.20
C GLY A 66 -16.28 22.98 7.69
N LEU A 67 -15.35 22.15 7.21
CA LEU A 67 -15.10 21.91 5.78
C LEU A 67 -15.78 20.64 5.24
N LEU A 68 -16.40 19.82 6.10
CA LEU A 68 -16.95 18.50 5.70
C LEU A 68 -17.85 18.57 4.46
N ALA A 69 -18.79 19.51 4.43
CA ALA A 69 -19.73 19.67 3.32
C ALA A 69 -19.08 20.10 2.00
N ASP A 70 -17.89 20.66 2.06
CA ASP A 70 -17.13 21.14 0.91
C ASP A 70 -16.08 20.15 0.41
N ILE A 71 -15.88 18.99 1.09
CA ILE A 71 -15.00 17.93 0.62
C ILE A 71 -15.59 17.33 -0.67
N ALA A 72 -14.82 17.40 -1.75
CA ALA A 72 -15.23 16.97 -3.07
C ALA A 72 -14.72 15.57 -3.45
N ALA A 73 -13.63 15.12 -2.82
CA ALA A 73 -13.03 13.81 -3.03
C ALA A 73 -12.14 13.43 -1.84
N VAL A 74 -11.94 12.12 -1.69
CA VAL A 74 -10.95 11.53 -0.78
C VAL A 74 -9.89 10.82 -1.61
N CYS A 75 -8.61 11.02 -1.29
CA CYS A 75 -7.49 10.29 -1.90
C CYS A 75 -6.63 9.66 -0.81
N ILE A 76 -6.18 8.43 -1.03
CA ILE A 76 -5.48 7.62 -0.03
C ILE A 76 -4.10 7.26 -0.55
N THR A 77 -3.10 7.31 0.31
CA THR A 77 -1.79 6.69 0.09
C THR A 77 -1.37 5.97 1.36
N THR A 78 -0.70 4.85 1.22
CA THR A 78 -0.27 4.05 2.37
C THR A 78 1.13 3.49 2.18
N GLN A 79 1.74 3.08 3.30
CA GLN A 79 2.85 2.15 3.28
C GLN A 79 2.48 0.89 2.49
N GLY A 80 3.42 0.32 1.76
CA GLY A 80 3.25 -0.96 1.04
C GLY A 80 3.26 -2.17 1.97
N GLU A 81 2.99 -3.36 1.42
CA GLU A 81 3.29 -4.69 1.98
C GLU A 81 2.58 -5.10 3.27
N THR A 82 1.83 -4.21 3.92
CA THR A 82 1.01 -4.54 5.09
C THR A 82 -0.21 -5.34 4.66
N LEU A 83 -0.38 -6.56 5.22
CA LEU A 83 -1.36 -7.54 4.77
C LEU A 83 -2.48 -7.74 5.80
N ILE A 84 -3.74 -7.68 5.35
CA ILE A 84 -4.95 -7.78 6.17
C ILE A 84 -5.91 -8.79 5.53
N PRO A 85 -6.09 -10.01 6.09
CA PRO A 85 -7.09 -10.95 5.62
C PRO A 85 -8.48 -10.61 6.14
N ILE A 86 -9.47 -10.59 5.26
CA ILE A 86 -10.88 -10.40 5.60
C ILE A 86 -11.75 -11.58 5.15
N ASP A 87 -12.85 -11.82 5.87
CA ASP A 87 -13.88 -12.77 5.46
C ASP A 87 -14.87 -12.16 4.46
N ARG A 88 -15.92 -12.91 4.06
CA ARG A 88 -16.96 -12.44 3.12
C ARG A 88 -17.83 -11.33 3.67
N ASP A 89 -17.92 -11.19 4.98
CA ASP A 89 -18.68 -10.16 5.65
C ASP A 89 -17.83 -8.90 5.93
N GLY A 90 -16.52 -8.97 5.58
CA GLY A 90 -15.54 -7.88 5.74
C GLY A 90 -14.92 -7.81 7.14
N ASN A 91 -15.11 -8.86 7.96
CA ASN A 91 -14.46 -8.92 9.27
C ASN A 91 -12.99 -9.29 9.11
N GLU A 92 -12.13 -8.61 9.85
CA GLU A 92 -10.71 -8.93 9.95
C GLU A 92 -10.52 -10.28 10.69
N LEU A 93 -9.77 -11.19 10.08
CA LEU A 93 -9.57 -12.54 10.61
C LEU A 93 -8.39 -12.63 11.58
N ARG A 94 -7.53 -11.62 11.58
CA ARG A 94 -6.36 -11.49 12.44
C ARG A 94 -5.84 -10.05 12.41
N ASN A 95 -4.84 -9.75 13.27
CA ASN A 95 -4.05 -8.53 13.15
C ASN A 95 -3.39 -8.42 11.77
N ALA A 96 -3.23 -7.19 11.28
CA ALA A 96 -2.43 -6.90 10.10
C ALA A 96 -0.98 -7.37 10.32
N ILE A 97 -0.40 -8.04 9.33
CA ILE A 97 1.05 -8.29 9.28
C ILE A 97 1.68 -7.06 8.66
N VAL A 98 2.33 -6.24 9.48
CA VAL A 98 2.93 -4.96 9.03
C VAL A 98 4.09 -5.23 8.07
N TRP A 99 4.41 -4.29 7.20
CA TRP A 99 5.46 -4.45 6.18
C TRP A 99 6.85 -4.79 6.77
N LEU A 100 7.18 -4.28 7.97
CA LEU A 100 8.43 -4.56 8.70
C LEU A 100 8.55 -5.99 9.26
N ASP A 101 7.45 -6.75 9.25
CA ASP A 101 7.41 -8.10 9.79
C ASP A 101 8.23 -9.07 8.92
N THR A 102 9.14 -9.79 9.54
CA THR A 102 10.04 -10.73 8.84
C THR A 102 9.82 -12.18 9.22
N ARG A 103 8.61 -12.54 9.72
CA ARG A 103 8.28 -13.92 10.13
C ARG A 103 8.37 -14.94 9.01
N ALA A 104 8.23 -14.53 7.75
CA ALA A 104 8.17 -15.40 6.57
C ALA A 104 9.53 -15.65 5.90
N GLU A 105 10.63 -15.73 6.67
CA GLU A 105 11.98 -15.98 6.15
C GLU A 105 12.11 -17.34 5.45
N GLU A 106 11.50 -18.39 6.01
CA GLU A 106 11.54 -19.73 5.44
C GLU A 106 10.75 -19.81 4.13
N GLU A 107 9.59 -19.15 4.08
CA GLU A 107 8.76 -19.07 2.88
C GLU A 107 9.44 -18.25 1.78
N ALA A 108 10.10 -17.16 2.12
CA ALA A 108 10.89 -16.37 1.17
C ALA A 108 12.02 -17.20 0.58
N ALA A 109 12.77 -17.93 1.42
CA ALA A 109 13.82 -18.85 0.97
C ALA A 109 13.27 -19.97 0.08
N PHE A 110 12.12 -20.54 0.44
CA PHE A 110 11.42 -21.54 -0.38
C PHE A 110 11.05 -20.98 -1.76
N ILE A 111 10.44 -19.80 -1.83
CA ILE A 111 10.02 -19.15 -3.09
C ILE A 111 11.25 -18.89 -3.98
N ASN A 112 12.34 -18.39 -3.40
CA ASN A 112 13.58 -18.13 -4.12
C ASN A 112 14.25 -19.41 -4.65
N GLY A 113 13.93 -20.58 -4.11
CA GLY A 113 14.32 -21.89 -4.62
C GLY A 113 13.46 -22.44 -5.77
N LEU A 114 12.29 -21.86 -6.03
CA LEU A 114 11.38 -22.31 -7.07
C LEU A 114 11.85 -21.88 -8.47
N PRO A 115 11.42 -22.59 -9.54
CA PRO A 115 11.74 -22.22 -10.92
C PRO A 115 11.30 -20.79 -11.28
N VAL A 116 10.18 -20.31 -10.71
CA VAL A 116 9.65 -18.96 -10.95
C VAL A 116 10.58 -17.84 -10.48
N ALA A 117 11.44 -18.10 -9.48
CA ALA A 117 12.39 -17.11 -8.96
C ALA A 117 13.29 -16.51 -10.05
N LYS A 118 13.65 -17.28 -11.09
CA LYS A 118 14.43 -16.80 -12.23
C LYS A 118 13.73 -15.75 -13.09
N LYS A 119 12.42 -15.64 -12.95
CA LYS A 119 11.58 -14.70 -13.70
C LYS A 119 11.12 -13.50 -12.85
N MET A 120 11.31 -13.55 -11.51
CA MET A 120 10.74 -12.57 -10.58
C MET A 120 11.09 -11.15 -11.00
N PHE A 121 12.37 -10.80 -11.14
CA PHE A 121 12.76 -9.45 -11.52
C PHE A 121 12.14 -9.00 -12.85
N ALA A 122 12.21 -9.85 -13.88
CA ALA A 122 11.72 -9.51 -15.21
C ALA A 122 10.21 -9.30 -15.27
N LYS A 123 9.46 -9.88 -14.34
CA LYS A 123 8.00 -9.80 -14.25
C LYS A 123 7.54 -8.77 -13.22
N THR A 124 8.10 -8.81 -12.03
CA THR A 124 7.60 -8.03 -10.89
C THR A 124 8.44 -6.80 -10.55
N GLY A 125 9.65 -6.69 -11.13
CA GLY A 125 10.62 -5.66 -10.73
C GLY A 125 11.28 -5.92 -9.37
N VAL A 126 10.92 -7.01 -8.68
CA VAL A 126 11.49 -7.41 -7.38
C VAL A 126 12.65 -8.37 -7.63
N PRO A 127 13.89 -8.03 -7.25
CA PRO A 127 15.05 -8.87 -7.50
C PRO A 127 15.02 -10.22 -6.77
N THR A 128 14.56 -10.20 -5.53
CA THR A 128 14.52 -11.35 -4.62
C THR A 128 13.31 -11.21 -3.72
N VAL A 129 12.59 -12.29 -3.49
CA VAL A 129 11.52 -12.32 -2.50
C VAL A 129 12.13 -12.29 -1.11
N GLU A 130 11.74 -11.32 -0.31
CA GLU A 130 12.15 -11.17 1.09
C GLU A 130 11.03 -11.59 2.03
N ALA A 131 11.35 -11.77 3.31
CA ALA A 131 10.36 -12.10 4.34
C ALA A 131 9.23 -11.06 4.46
N THR A 132 9.53 -9.82 4.12
CA THR A 132 8.58 -8.70 4.10
C THR A 132 7.62 -8.74 2.92
N THR A 133 7.99 -9.42 1.82
CA THR A 133 7.19 -9.48 0.59
C THR A 133 5.84 -10.16 0.83
N PRO A 134 4.72 -9.56 0.40
CA PRO A 134 3.38 -10.15 0.61
C PRO A 134 3.23 -11.59 0.13
N LEU A 135 3.87 -12.01 -0.96
CA LEU A 135 3.83 -13.41 -1.42
C LEU A 135 4.35 -14.38 -0.35
N ALA A 136 5.44 -14.03 0.34
CA ALA A 136 6.00 -14.84 1.42
C ALA A 136 5.04 -14.87 2.64
N LYS A 137 4.47 -13.71 3.00
CA LYS A 137 3.49 -13.61 4.10
C LYS A 137 2.20 -14.40 3.82
N LEU A 138 1.72 -14.41 2.56
CA LEU A 138 0.58 -15.25 2.15
C LEU A 138 0.88 -16.73 2.32
N LEU A 139 2.07 -17.15 1.91
CA LEU A 139 2.51 -18.53 2.05
C LEU A 139 2.66 -18.91 3.53
N TRP A 140 3.18 -18.01 4.35
CA TRP A 140 3.27 -18.19 5.80
C TRP A 140 1.88 -18.38 6.44
N ILE A 141 0.90 -17.51 6.14
CA ILE A 141 -0.47 -17.66 6.65
C ILE A 141 -1.04 -19.02 6.22
N LYS A 142 -0.83 -19.41 4.97
CA LYS A 142 -1.32 -20.70 4.46
C LYS A 142 -0.73 -21.88 5.21
N GLY A 143 0.55 -21.84 5.55
CA GLY A 143 1.25 -22.93 6.23
C GLY A 143 1.03 -22.97 7.74
N HIS A 144 1.01 -21.82 8.39
CA HIS A 144 0.98 -21.69 9.85
C HIS A 144 -0.41 -21.40 10.42
N GLU A 145 -1.28 -20.78 9.63
CA GLU A 145 -2.66 -20.42 10.02
C GLU A 145 -3.67 -20.88 8.95
N PRO A 146 -3.70 -22.20 8.61
CA PRO A 146 -4.52 -22.71 7.49
C PRO A 146 -6.01 -22.40 7.64
N GLU A 147 -6.54 -22.37 8.87
CA GLU A 147 -7.94 -22.01 9.10
C GLU A 147 -8.23 -20.54 8.75
N ILE A 148 -7.29 -19.62 8.99
CA ILE A 148 -7.40 -18.21 8.58
C ILE A 148 -7.32 -18.13 7.07
N TYR A 149 -6.35 -18.82 6.45
CA TYR A 149 -6.21 -18.84 4.99
C TYR A 149 -7.50 -19.31 4.31
N GLU A 150 -8.09 -20.40 4.78
CA GLU A 150 -9.33 -20.96 4.18
C GLU A 150 -10.54 -20.03 4.36
N LYS A 151 -10.69 -19.41 5.55
CA LYS A 151 -11.77 -18.45 5.82
C LYS A 151 -11.59 -17.13 5.09
N THR A 152 -10.36 -16.77 4.68
CA THR A 152 -10.09 -15.51 4.00
C THR A 152 -10.81 -15.47 2.66
N TYR A 153 -11.65 -14.45 2.50
CA TYR A 153 -12.27 -14.11 1.22
C TYR A 153 -11.29 -13.31 0.36
N LYS A 154 -10.69 -12.26 0.93
CA LYS A 154 -9.68 -11.42 0.27
C LYS A 154 -8.52 -11.07 1.21
N PHE A 155 -7.33 -11.07 0.66
CA PHE A 155 -6.15 -10.48 1.30
C PHE A 155 -6.02 -9.04 0.83
N LEU A 156 -6.26 -8.10 1.72
CA LEU A 156 -6.16 -6.67 1.46
C LEU A 156 -4.78 -6.16 1.82
N LEU A 157 -4.27 -5.21 1.04
CA LEU A 157 -3.21 -4.31 1.49
C LEU A 157 -3.83 -3.16 2.29
N LEU A 158 -3.02 -2.34 2.92
CA LEU A 158 -3.54 -1.32 3.85
C LEU A 158 -4.43 -0.28 3.16
N GLU A 159 -4.07 0.18 1.96
CA GLU A 159 -4.91 1.10 1.18
C GLU A 159 -6.26 0.46 0.84
N ASP A 160 -6.23 -0.81 0.39
CA ASP A 160 -7.43 -1.57 0.04
C ASP A 160 -8.40 -1.66 1.23
N TYR A 161 -7.85 -1.87 2.44
CA TYR A 161 -8.64 -1.92 3.67
C TYR A 161 -9.32 -0.57 3.98
N ILE A 162 -8.62 0.55 3.81
CA ILE A 162 -9.21 1.87 4.04
C ILE A 162 -10.23 2.22 2.95
N ILE A 163 -9.97 1.85 1.69
CA ILE A 163 -10.96 1.95 0.60
C ILE A 163 -12.21 1.17 0.97
N TYR A 164 -12.04 -0.08 1.44
CA TYR A 164 -13.16 -0.91 1.87
C TYR A 164 -13.96 -0.26 3.02
N GLN A 165 -13.30 0.26 4.05
CA GLN A 165 -13.95 0.93 5.17
C GLN A 165 -14.75 2.18 4.74
N LEU A 166 -14.25 2.92 3.74
CA LEU A 166 -14.93 4.12 3.23
C LEU A 166 -16.08 3.81 2.27
N THR A 167 -15.98 2.73 1.49
CA THR A 167 -16.84 2.52 0.32
C THR A 167 -17.59 1.19 0.33
N GLY A 168 -17.06 0.16 0.98
CA GLY A 168 -17.47 -1.23 0.84
C GLY A 168 -16.92 -1.93 -0.41
N ALA A 169 -16.18 -1.23 -1.28
CA ALA A 169 -15.53 -1.82 -2.46
C ALA A 169 -14.21 -2.50 -2.07
N ILE A 170 -13.93 -3.63 -2.71
CA ILE A 170 -12.68 -4.37 -2.55
C ILE A 170 -11.83 -4.15 -3.81
N ALA A 171 -10.85 -3.29 -3.70
CA ALA A 171 -10.00 -2.86 -4.81
C ALA A 171 -8.59 -2.59 -4.31
N THR A 172 -7.60 -2.79 -5.18
CA THR A 172 -6.19 -2.44 -4.98
C THR A 172 -5.67 -1.66 -6.18
N GLU A 173 -4.45 -1.11 -6.08
CA GLU A 173 -3.86 -0.35 -7.19
C GLU A 173 -2.47 -0.87 -7.58
N LYS A 174 -2.03 -0.48 -8.79
CA LYS A 174 -0.85 -1.03 -9.46
C LYS A 174 0.48 -0.79 -8.72
N ALA A 175 0.66 0.35 -8.05
CA ALA A 175 1.91 0.65 -7.36
C ALA A 175 2.09 -0.20 -6.11
N LEU A 176 1.02 -0.37 -5.30
CA LEU A 176 1.02 -1.33 -4.19
C LEU A 176 1.25 -2.76 -4.69
N MET A 177 0.55 -3.15 -5.75
CA MET A 177 0.71 -4.48 -6.33
C MET A 177 2.14 -4.75 -6.80
N GLY A 178 2.87 -3.73 -7.24
CA GLY A 178 4.27 -3.84 -7.65
C GLY A 178 5.22 -4.32 -6.54
N THR A 179 4.84 -4.20 -5.26
CA THR A 179 5.64 -4.66 -4.13
C THR A 179 5.36 -6.10 -3.72
N THR A 180 4.33 -6.73 -4.29
CA THR A 180 3.74 -7.96 -3.75
C THR A 180 4.48 -9.24 -4.11
N GLY A 181 5.27 -9.25 -5.18
CA GLY A 181 5.92 -10.45 -5.71
C GLY A 181 5.01 -11.37 -6.53
N TYR A 182 3.72 -11.02 -6.71
CA TYR A 182 2.76 -11.77 -7.52
C TYR A 182 2.03 -10.91 -8.57
N TYR A 183 2.58 -9.78 -8.94
CA TYR A 183 2.05 -8.89 -9.98
C TYR A 183 3.11 -8.66 -11.07
N ASP A 184 2.73 -8.92 -12.33
CA ASP A 184 3.54 -8.62 -13.50
C ASP A 184 3.36 -7.14 -13.84
N ILE A 185 4.34 -6.32 -13.49
CA ILE A 185 4.26 -4.86 -13.63
C ILE A 185 4.38 -4.39 -15.10
N ARG A 186 4.81 -5.27 -16.03
CA ARG A 186 4.93 -4.95 -17.45
C ARG A 186 3.66 -5.28 -18.21
N GLU A 187 3.05 -6.45 -17.93
CA GLU A 187 1.78 -6.87 -18.53
C GLU A 187 0.57 -6.34 -17.77
N GLU A 188 0.79 -5.77 -16.56
CA GLU A 188 -0.22 -5.22 -15.66
C GLU A 188 -1.31 -6.24 -15.26
N ILE A 189 -0.88 -7.47 -14.99
CA ILE A 189 -1.75 -8.60 -14.59
C ILE A 189 -1.13 -9.37 -13.41
N LEU A 190 -1.91 -10.25 -12.78
CA LEU A 190 -1.36 -11.18 -11.81
C LEU A 190 -0.30 -12.08 -12.44
N PHE A 191 0.83 -12.23 -11.77
CA PHE A 191 1.87 -13.19 -12.15
C PHE A 191 1.46 -14.59 -11.70
N THR A 192 0.58 -15.21 -12.50
CA THR A 192 -0.10 -16.47 -12.17
C THR A 192 0.88 -17.62 -11.91
N GLU A 193 2.02 -17.67 -12.61
CA GLU A 193 3.03 -18.71 -12.40
C GLU A 193 3.60 -18.67 -10.95
N ALA A 194 3.76 -17.47 -10.36
CA ALA A 194 4.20 -17.36 -8.97
C ALA A 194 3.13 -17.85 -8.01
N LEU A 195 1.86 -17.48 -8.25
CA LEU A 195 0.72 -17.94 -7.45
C LEU A 195 0.53 -19.46 -7.56
N GLU A 196 0.66 -20.04 -8.76
CA GLU A 196 0.55 -21.47 -9.00
C GLU A 196 1.65 -22.26 -8.29
N GLN A 197 2.93 -21.85 -8.43
CA GLN A 197 4.04 -22.56 -7.81
C GLN A 197 4.03 -22.46 -6.28
N THR A 198 3.47 -21.39 -5.71
CA THR A 198 3.22 -21.24 -4.27
C THR A 198 1.86 -21.77 -3.84
N GLN A 199 1.03 -22.20 -4.80
CA GLN A 199 -0.33 -22.67 -4.56
C GLN A 199 -1.21 -21.65 -3.83
N ILE A 200 -1.01 -20.36 -4.08
CA ILE A 200 -1.87 -19.28 -3.57
C ILE A 200 -3.03 -19.09 -4.53
N ASP A 201 -4.26 -19.05 -3.98
CA ASP A 201 -5.47 -18.85 -4.75
C ASP A 201 -5.57 -17.41 -5.25
N ALA A 202 -5.46 -17.21 -6.55
CA ALA A 202 -5.57 -15.89 -7.21
C ALA A 202 -6.93 -15.21 -6.93
N ALA A 203 -8.00 -16.00 -6.68
CA ALA A 203 -9.32 -15.46 -6.36
C ALA A 203 -9.35 -14.70 -5.02
N LYS A 204 -8.35 -14.90 -4.16
CA LYS A 204 -8.22 -14.18 -2.88
C LYS A 204 -7.55 -12.80 -3.02
N ILE A 205 -7.09 -12.42 -4.22
CA ILE A 205 -6.49 -11.10 -4.50
C ILE A 205 -7.61 -10.14 -4.95
N PRO A 206 -7.61 -8.86 -4.50
CA PRO A 206 -8.54 -7.83 -4.95
C PRO A 206 -8.46 -7.54 -6.46
N GLU A 207 -9.46 -6.86 -7.00
CA GLU A 207 -9.41 -6.29 -8.35
C GLU A 207 -8.42 -5.13 -8.42
N ILE A 208 -7.63 -5.06 -9.49
CA ILE A 208 -6.51 -4.12 -9.64
C ILE A 208 -6.94 -2.94 -10.51
N TYR A 209 -6.71 -1.74 -10.01
CA TYR A 209 -7.03 -0.47 -10.68
C TYR A 209 -5.76 0.34 -10.98
N ASP A 210 -5.90 1.33 -11.84
CA ASP A 210 -4.84 2.33 -12.06
C ASP A 210 -4.64 3.21 -10.83
N CYS A 211 -3.40 3.66 -10.60
CA CYS A 211 -3.15 4.71 -9.63
C CYS A 211 -3.94 5.97 -10.00
N GLY A 212 -4.57 6.61 -9.02
CA GLY A 212 -5.44 7.76 -9.23
C GLY A 212 -6.85 7.43 -9.75
N ALA A 213 -7.22 6.15 -9.85
CA ALA A 213 -8.57 5.75 -10.24
C ALA A 213 -9.60 6.08 -9.16
N VAL A 214 -10.78 6.54 -9.59
CA VAL A 214 -11.95 6.61 -8.71
C VAL A 214 -12.49 5.19 -8.54
N ILE A 215 -12.44 4.69 -7.31
CA ILE A 215 -12.86 3.31 -7.00
C ILE A 215 -14.37 3.23 -6.79
N ALA A 216 -14.87 3.97 -5.81
CA ALA A 216 -16.29 4.00 -5.47
C ALA A 216 -16.61 5.27 -4.65
N PRO A 217 -17.88 5.62 -4.48
CA PRO A 217 -18.26 6.72 -3.60
C PRO A 217 -18.19 6.33 -2.12
N VAL A 218 -18.00 7.32 -1.23
CA VAL A 218 -18.20 7.14 0.22
C VAL A 218 -19.59 6.60 0.47
N SER A 219 -19.67 5.48 1.19
CA SER A 219 -20.93 4.81 1.52
C SER A 219 -21.73 5.58 2.60
N GLU A 220 -23.03 5.34 2.68
CA GLU A 220 -23.89 5.89 3.74
C GLU A 220 -23.38 5.48 5.14
N ALA A 221 -22.90 4.23 5.28
CA ALA A 221 -22.34 3.73 6.54
C ALA A 221 -21.09 4.50 6.95
N ALA A 222 -20.15 4.70 6.01
CA ALA A 222 -18.93 5.46 6.27
C ALA A 222 -19.24 6.95 6.52
N ALA A 223 -20.20 7.53 5.80
CA ALA A 223 -20.67 8.90 6.01
C ALA A 223 -21.20 9.09 7.44
N ALA A 224 -22.01 8.15 7.94
CA ALA A 224 -22.52 8.19 9.32
C ALA A 224 -21.41 8.13 10.38
N LEU A 225 -20.31 7.41 10.10
CA LEU A 225 -19.17 7.24 11.02
C LEU A 225 -18.16 8.40 10.97
N THR A 226 -18.01 9.03 9.81
CA THR A 226 -16.95 10.02 9.53
C THR A 226 -17.46 11.46 9.46
N GLY A 227 -18.75 11.64 9.16
CA GLY A 227 -19.35 12.94 8.84
C GLY A 227 -19.06 13.44 7.43
N LEU A 228 -18.29 12.69 6.62
CA LEU A 228 -18.09 13.01 5.20
C LEU A 228 -19.40 12.91 4.43
N PRO A 229 -19.61 13.71 3.38
CA PRO A 229 -20.78 13.54 2.54
C PRO A 229 -20.78 12.16 1.87
N ALA A 230 -21.92 11.44 1.96
CA ALA A 230 -22.09 10.23 1.15
C ALA A 230 -22.05 10.58 -0.34
N GLY A 231 -21.55 9.66 -1.15
CA GLY A 231 -21.51 9.84 -2.60
C GLY A 231 -20.29 10.59 -3.15
N ILE A 232 -19.41 11.17 -2.31
CA ILE A 232 -18.17 11.75 -2.81
C ILE A 232 -17.19 10.64 -3.24
N PRO A 233 -16.41 10.85 -4.33
CA PRO A 233 -15.49 9.83 -4.83
C PRO A 233 -14.35 9.54 -3.85
N VAL A 234 -14.02 8.25 -3.69
CA VAL A 234 -12.79 7.77 -3.08
C VAL A 234 -11.85 7.32 -4.19
N VAL A 235 -10.65 7.86 -4.17
CA VAL A 235 -9.61 7.66 -5.18
C VAL A 235 -8.49 6.82 -4.57
N ALA A 236 -8.13 5.73 -5.23
CA ALA A 236 -6.88 5.03 -4.95
C ALA A 236 -5.71 5.94 -5.36
N GLY A 237 -4.82 6.23 -4.44
CA GLY A 237 -3.65 7.03 -4.75
C GLY A 237 -2.56 6.20 -5.40
N ALA A 238 -1.57 5.90 -4.64
CA ALA A 238 -0.50 4.94 -4.91
C ALA A 238 0.28 4.71 -3.59
N MET A 239 1.15 3.71 -3.56
CA MET A 239 2.07 3.48 -2.46
C MET A 239 2.80 4.79 -2.04
N ASP A 240 3.07 4.98 -0.75
CA ASP A 240 3.62 6.21 -0.15
C ASP A 240 4.91 6.72 -0.83
N GLN A 241 5.86 5.83 -1.12
CA GLN A 241 7.11 6.20 -1.79
C GLN A 241 6.86 6.70 -3.23
N VAL A 242 5.88 6.12 -3.94
CA VAL A 242 5.48 6.52 -5.29
C VAL A 242 4.81 7.90 -5.25
N THR A 243 3.86 8.11 -4.33
CA THR A 243 3.21 9.43 -4.17
C THR A 243 4.17 10.52 -3.73
N ALA A 244 5.15 10.18 -2.87
CA ALA A 244 6.21 11.11 -2.47
C ALA A 244 7.07 11.53 -3.67
N ALA A 245 7.44 10.58 -4.55
CA ALA A 245 8.19 10.88 -5.78
C ALA A 245 7.38 11.78 -6.73
N VAL A 246 6.08 11.49 -6.91
CA VAL A 246 5.15 12.33 -7.69
C VAL A 246 5.08 13.75 -7.12
N GLY A 247 4.88 13.86 -5.80
CA GLY A 247 4.82 15.14 -5.09
C GLY A 247 6.13 15.94 -5.19
N GLY A 248 7.26 15.26 -5.28
CA GLY A 248 8.58 15.82 -5.54
C GLY A 248 8.85 16.20 -7.00
N GLY A 249 7.88 15.97 -7.91
CA GLY A 249 8.00 16.29 -9.34
C GLY A 249 8.79 15.25 -10.16
N ASN A 250 9.01 14.05 -9.64
CA ASN A 250 9.70 12.97 -10.34
C ASN A 250 8.76 12.28 -11.34
N LEU A 251 8.45 12.97 -12.42
CA LEU A 251 7.50 12.53 -13.48
C LEU A 251 8.19 12.23 -14.80
N THR A 252 9.48 12.56 -14.91
CA THR A 252 10.25 12.43 -16.15
C THR A 252 11.63 11.88 -15.88
N GLU A 253 12.21 11.21 -16.87
CA GLU A 253 13.58 10.72 -16.79
C GLU A 253 14.58 11.83 -16.45
N GLY A 254 15.60 11.48 -15.67
CA GLY A 254 16.64 12.41 -15.19
C GLY A 254 16.29 13.17 -13.91
N VAL A 255 15.05 13.11 -13.45
CA VAL A 255 14.68 13.59 -12.11
C VAL A 255 14.96 12.50 -11.09
N VAL A 256 15.61 12.89 -10.00
CA VAL A 256 15.87 12.03 -8.84
C VAL A 256 15.20 12.65 -7.63
N THR A 257 14.45 11.86 -6.92
CA THR A 257 13.87 12.25 -5.62
C THR A 257 14.50 11.41 -4.51
N GLU A 258 14.70 12.05 -3.38
CA GLU A 258 15.08 11.42 -2.13
C GLU A 258 13.98 11.69 -1.11
N THR A 259 13.52 10.65 -0.45
CA THR A 259 12.53 10.71 0.62
C THR A 259 13.16 10.17 1.89
N THR A 260 13.20 10.98 2.95
CA THR A 260 13.71 10.56 4.26
C THR A 260 12.58 10.58 5.29
N GLY A 261 12.20 9.41 5.75
CA GLY A 261 11.22 9.17 6.80
C GLY A 261 11.69 8.03 7.69
N THR A 262 10.84 7.05 7.96
CA THR A 262 11.23 5.77 8.58
C THR A 262 12.27 5.05 7.72
N CYS A 263 12.11 5.09 6.40
CA CYS A 263 13.12 4.69 5.42
C CYS A 263 13.64 5.91 4.66
N MET A 264 14.90 5.82 4.20
CA MET A 264 15.45 6.70 3.17
C MET A 264 15.36 5.96 1.83
N THR A 265 14.67 6.56 0.87
CA THR A 265 14.49 5.98 -0.46
C THR A 265 14.92 6.98 -1.52
N ILE A 266 15.74 6.52 -2.46
CA ILE A 266 16.09 7.29 -3.66
C ILE A 266 15.35 6.66 -4.84
N MET A 267 14.70 7.49 -5.65
CA MET A 267 13.92 7.04 -6.81
C MET A 267 14.22 7.89 -8.03
N THR A 268 14.19 7.27 -9.21
CA THR A 268 14.25 7.96 -10.49
C THR A 268 13.29 7.34 -11.50
N THR A 269 12.64 8.19 -12.31
CA THR A 269 11.76 7.74 -13.39
C THR A 269 12.56 7.14 -14.54
N ALA A 270 12.10 6.02 -15.08
CA ALA A 270 12.67 5.30 -16.21
C ALA A 270 11.58 4.74 -17.14
N ASP A 271 11.98 4.34 -18.33
CA ASP A 271 11.17 3.53 -19.25
C ASP A 271 11.45 2.03 -19.09
N ASP A 272 10.89 1.20 -19.98
CA ASP A 272 11.02 -0.27 -19.95
C ASP A 272 12.48 -0.79 -20.01
N ARG A 273 13.43 0.03 -20.46
CA ARG A 273 14.87 -0.33 -20.46
C ARG A 273 15.44 -0.52 -19.05
N CYS A 274 14.74 -0.07 -18.01
CA CYS A 274 15.16 -0.30 -16.64
C CYS A 274 15.32 -1.79 -16.28
N PHE A 275 14.66 -2.69 -16.99
CA PHE A 275 14.80 -4.14 -16.79
C PHE A 275 16.15 -4.71 -17.34
N GLU A 276 16.86 -3.95 -18.16
CA GLU A 276 18.19 -4.31 -18.66
C GLU A 276 19.28 -4.19 -17.58
N ILE A 277 18.99 -3.52 -16.44
CA ILE A 277 19.97 -3.34 -15.34
C ILE A 277 20.25 -4.64 -14.56
N GLY A 278 19.49 -5.71 -14.81
CA GLY A 278 19.86 -7.05 -14.35
C GLY A 278 19.50 -7.40 -12.90
N GLY A 279 18.49 -6.78 -12.31
CA GLY A 279 17.92 -7.26 -11.04
C GLY A 279 18.74 -6.95 -9.78
N ASN A 280 19.56 -5.90 -9.80
CA ASN A 280 20.31 -5.44 -8.63
C ASN A 280 19.60 -4.33 -7.85
N VAL A 281 18.47 -3.87 -8.35
CA VAL A 281 17.66 -2.78 -7.78
C VAL A 281 16.18 -3.11 -7.97
N CYS A 282 15.32 -2.59 -7.09
CA CYS A 282 13.87 -2.72 -7.27
C CYS A 282 13.39 -1.78 -8.40
N VAL A 283 12.37 -2.25 -9.12
CA VAL A 283 11.64 -1.47 -10.12
C VAL A 283 10.17 -1.51 -9.74
N TYR A 284 9.56 -0.33 -9.54
CA TYR A 284 8.14 -0.23 -9.20
C TYR A 284 7.34 0.43 -10.33
N PRO A 285 6.04 0.12 -10.44
CA PRO A 285 5.17 0.83 -11.36
C PRO A 285 5.14 2.33 -11.06
N HIS A 286 5.11 3.14 -12.12
CA HIS A 286 4.89 4.57 -12.02
C HIS A 286 3.38 4.87 -12.13
N VAL A 287 2.93 6.02 -11.62
CA VAL A 287 1.55 6.49 -11.83
C VAL A 287 1.25 6.84 -13.30
N ILE A 288 2.28 7.05 -14.12
CA ILE A 288 2.16 7.29 -15.56
C ILE A 288 2.31 5.94 -16.28
N PRO A 289 1.33 5.52 -17.10
CA PRO A 289 1.40 4.27 -17.83
C PRO A 289 2.67 4.13 -18.68
N GLY A 290 3.28 2.94 -18.66
CA GLY A 290 4.48 2.62 -19.41
C GLY A 290 5.78 3.21 -18.85
N LYS A 291 5.73 3.83 -17.68
CA LYS A 291 6.91 4.27 -16.92
C LYS A 291 7.07 3.48 -15.63
N TYR A 292 8.28 3.55 -15.10
CA TYR A 292 8.68 2.83 -13.88
C TYR A 292 9.53 3.72 -12.99
N TYR A 293 9.60 3.39 -11.71
CA TYR A 293 10.58 3.93 -10.77
C TYR A 293 11.67 2.90 -10.54
N ILE A 294 12.92 3.30 -10.79
CA ILE A 294 14.09 2.56 -10.31
C ILE A 294 14.40 3.03 -8.90
N ILE A 295 14.64 2.07 -7.98
CA ILE A 295 14.96 2.34 -6.59
C ILE A 295 16.35 1.79 -6.30
N PRO A 296 17.41 2.58 -6.54
CA PRO A 296 18.77 2.14 -6.31
C PRO A 296 19.15 2.06 -4.82
N LEU A 297 18.39 2.74 -3.97
CA LEU A 297 18.62 2.73 -2.52
C LEU A 297 17.29 2.78 -1.78
N CYS A 298 17.11 1.83 -0.88
CA CYS A 298 16.11 1.87 0.17
C CYS A 298 16.77 1.34 1.45
N MET A 299 16.84 2.15 2.49
CA MET A 299 17.47 1.79 3.76
C MET A 299 16.72 2.42 4.94
N THR A 300 16.85 1.81 6.10
CA THR A 300 16.25 2.35 7.33
C THR A 300 16.92 3.67 7.70
N ALA A 301 16.15 4.76 7.67
CA ALA A 301 16.66 6.11 7.98
C ALA A 301 16.82 6.37 9.48
N GLY A 302 16.28 5.52 10.35
CA GLY A 302 16.43 5.64 11.80
C GLY A 302 17.88 5.77 12.28
N ILE A 303 18.84 5.29 11.50
CA ILE A 303 20.27 5.43 11.77
C ILE A 303 20.74 6.89 11.54
N ILE A 304 20.14 7.62 10.60
CA ILE A 304 20.56 9.00 10.25
C ILE A 304 20.20 9.98 11.35
N ASN A 305 19.14 9.73 12.12
CA ASN A 305 18.72 10.60 13.22
C ASN A 305 19.61 10.47 14.49
N TYR A 306 20.59 9.57 14.50
CA TYR A 306 21.54 9.37 15.60
C TYR A 306 22.95 9.94 15.32
N PHE A 307 23.15 10.55 14.18
CA PHE A 307 24.37 11.28 13.77
C PHE A 307 24.05 12.74 13.47
#